data_4263c01a702851d6cc114f6d129668ac
#
_entry.id   4263c01a702851d6cc114f6d129668ac
#
_cell.length_a   1.000
_cell.length_b   1.000
_cell.length_c   1.000
_cell.angle_alpha   90.00
_cell.angle_beta   90.00
_cell.angle_gamma   90.00
#
_symmetry.space_group_name_H-M   'P 1'
#
loop_
_entity.id
_entity.type
_entity.pdbx_description
1 polymer ?
#
loop_
_entity_poly.entity_id
_entity_poly.type
_entity_poly.pdbx_seq_one_letter_code
_entity_poly.pdbx_strand_id
1 'polypeptide(L)'
;MMNDLNIPFFRKMMFAGVATLFLSTGVTQANPVSAGEGTAEKHVMTSSQQSKVTITGTVKDVLGPVIGANVVEKGTTNGTVTDMEGRFSLQVSPDAILTISYIGYVDQTIPVNGKSVVSVLLKEDFQALDEVVV
;
A
#
# COMPACT_ATOMS: atom_id res chain seq x y z
N MET A 1 -32.76 29.91 2.63
CA MET A 1 -32.49 28.93 3.71
C MET A 1 -31.06 28.49 3.56
N MET A 2 -30.18 29.05 4.37
CA MET A 2 -28.76 28.84 4.35
C MET A 2 -28.45 27.72 5.34
N ASN A 3 -27.87 26.62 4.84
CA ASN A 3 -27.38 25.57 5.70
C ASN A 3 -25.89 25.80 5.92
N ASP A 4 -25.60 26.20 7.12
CA ASP A 4 -24.26 26.42 7.62
C ASP A 4 -23.47 25.12 7.61
N LEU A 5 -22.47 25.06 6.76
CA LEU A 5 -21.43 24.06 6.84
C LEU A 5 -20.57 24.34 8.07
N ASN A 6 -20.85 23.66 9.12
CA ASN A 6 -20.03 23.65 10.33
C ASN A 6 -18.78 22.81 10.07
N ILE A 7 -17.68 23.49 9.84
CA ILE A 7 -16.35 22.88 9.79
C ILE A 7 -15.81 22.85 11.20
N PRO A 8 -15.62 21.70 11.82
CA PRO A 8 -14.96 21.66 13.13
C PRO A 8 -13.46 21.84 12.98
N PHE A 9 -13.06 23.02 13.25
CA PHE A 9 -11.97 23.49 14.06
C PHE A 9 -10.76 22.56 14.23
N PHE A 10 -9.72 22.93 13.55
CA PHE A 10 -8.33 22.56 13.81
C PHE A 10 -7.95 22.92 15.26
N ARG A 11 -7.81 21.93 16.11
CA ARG A 11 -7.30 22.10 17.45
C ARG A 11 -5.77 22.08 17.43
N LYS A 12 -5.24 23.28 17.31
CA LYS A 12 -3.84 23.61 17.46
C LYS A 12 -3.39 23.31 18.89
N MET A 13 -2.70 22.21 19.11
CA MET A 13 -2.04 21.94 20.39
C MET A 13 -0.63 22.53 20.35
N MET A 14 -0.49 23.67 21.00
CA MET A 14 0.79 24.23 21.43
C MET A 14 1.30 23.41 22.59
N PHE A 15 2.42 22.75 22.46
CA PHE A 15 3.21 22.31 23.60
C PHE A 15 4.30 23.33 23.86
N ALA A 16 4.14 24.03 24.97
CA ALA A 16 5.15 24.92 25.52
C ALA A 16 6.27 24.08 26.15
N GLY A 17 7.49 24.44 25.80
CA GLY A 17 8.69 23.82 26.32
C GLY A 17 8.92 24.12 27.79
N VAL A 18 9.37 23.13 28.52
CA VAL A 18 10.03 23.31 29.80
C VAL A 18 11.51 23.05 29.61
N ALA A 19 12.27 24.11 29.64
CA ALA A 19 13.72 24.08 29.72
C ALA A 19 14.11 23.75 31.16
N THR A 20 14.73 22.60 31.36
CA THR A 20 15.44 22.31 32.61
C THR A 20 16.94 22.42 32.34
N LEU A 21 17.48 23.48 32.90
CA LEU A 21 18.90 23.79 33.00
C LEU A 21 19.52 22.89 34.08
N PHE A 22 20.38 21.93 33.70
CA PHE A 22 21.26 21.27 34.65
C PHE A 22 22.69 21.77 34.45
N LEU A 23 23.12 22.57 35.40
CA LEU A 23 24.51 22.92 35.62
C LEU A 23 25.12 21.80 36.45
N SER A 24 26.10 21.09 35.93
CA SER A 24 27.00 20.23 36.72
C SER A 24 28.40 20.43 36.25
N THR A 25 29.17 20.95 37.17
CA THR A 25 30.61 21.21 37.09
C THR A 25 31.42 19.94 37.15
N GLY A 26 32.42 19.86 36.25
CA GLY A 26 33.78 19.41 36.51
C GLY A 26 34.00 17.94 36.85
N VAL A 27 34.77 17.29 36.00
CA VAL A 27 36.03 16.64 36.37
C VAL A 27 36.83 16.34 35.10
N THR A 28 37.99 16.94 35.01
CA THR A 28 39.06 16.60 34.09
C THR A 28 39.60 15.22 34.38
N GLN A 29 39.63 14.36 33.37
CA GLN A 29 40.61 13.25 33.31
C GLN A 29 41.07 13.10 31.87
N ALA A 30 42.30 13.50 31.70
CA ALA A 30 43.08 13.14 30.52
C ALA A 30 43.45 11.68 30.58
N ASN A 31 43.24 10.96 29.50
CA ASN A 31 44.09 9.83 29.19
C ASN A 31 44.09 9.48 27.70
N PRO A 32 45.21 8.96 27.20
CA PRO A 32 45.59 9.10 25.83
C PRO A 32 45.24 7.88 24.97
N VAL A 33 45.13 8.17 23.69
CA VAL A 33 45.55 7.35 22.54
C VAL A 33 45.33 5.85 22.63
N SER A 34 44.39 5.35 21.88
CA SER A 34 44.64 4.19 21.05
C SER A 34 43.82 4.30 19.77
N ALA A 35 44.55 4.25 18.69
CA ALA A 35 44.07 4.12 17.34
C ALA A 35 43.27 2.82 17.19
N GLY A 36 42.23 2.85 16.38
CA GLY A 36 41.51 1.63 16.01
C GLY A 36 40.12 1.99 15.57
N GLU A 37 39.98 2.45 14.35
CA GLU A 37 39.28 1.75 13.28
C GLU A 37 37.81 1.43 13.48
N GLY A 38 37.06 1.91 12.56
CA GLY A 38 35.85 1.27 12.13
C GLY A 38 34.60 1.75 12.81
N THR A 39 34.23 3.01 12.62
CA THR A 39 32.83 3.39 12.67
C THR A 39 32.12 2.69 11.51
N ALA A 40 31.76 1.44 11.74
CA ALA A 40 30.69 0.85 10.98
C ALA A 40 29.43 1.66 11.29
N GLU A 41 29.13 2.61 10.45
CA GLU A 41 27.82 3.24 10.40
C GLU A 41 26.83 2.12 10.13
N LYS A 42 26.24 1.63 11.20
CA LYS A 42 25.08 0.75 11.13
C LYS A 42 23.97 1.58 10.53
N HIS A 43 23.88 1.57 9.21
CA HIS A 43 22.69 1.99 8.54
C HIS A 43 21.54 1.13 9.07
N VAL A 44 20.86 1.65 10.07
CA VAL A 44 19.56 1.15 10.45
C VAL A 44 18.67 1.51 9.29
N MET A 45 18.56 0.60 8.32
CA MET A 45 17.48 0.63 7.38
C MET A 45 16.22 0.42 8.22
N THR A 46 15.64 1.52 8.63
CA THR A 46 14.26 1.55 9.10
C THR A 46 13.41 1.15 7.89
N SER A 47 13.25 -0.13 7.68
CA SER A 47 12.21 -0.61 6.81
C SER A 47 10.91 -0.14 7.46
N SER A 48 10.32 0.89 6.93
CA SER A 48 8.97 1.27 7.29
C SER A 48 8.10 0.07 6.92
N GLN A 49 7.78 -0.72 7.91
CA GLN A 49 6.90 -1.88 7.77
C GLN A 49 5.50 -1.31 7.57
N GLN A 50 5.22 -0.97 6.32
CA GLN A 50 3.90 -0.52 5.91
C GLN A 50 2.93 -1.65 6.22
N SER A 51 2.01 -1.42 7.15
CA SER A 51 1.01 -2.40 7.57
C SER A 51 0.21 -2.84 6.35
N LYS A 52 0.37 -4.11 5.95
CA LYS A 52 -0.41 -4.70 4.86
C LYS A 52 -1.82 -5.02 5.33
N VAL A 53 -2.78 -4.82 4.46
CA VAL A 53 -4.18 -5.21 4.67
C VAL A 53 -4.50 -6.41 3.78
N THR A 54 -5.31 -7.32 4.29
CA THR A 54 -5.81 -8.44 3.48
C THR A 54 -7.06 -7.97 2.77
N ILE A 55 -7.03 -8.02 1.45
CA ILE A 55 -8.18 -7.78 0.60
C ILE A 55 -8.68 -9.10 0.02
N THR A 56 -9.98 -9.29 0.06
CA THR A 56 -10.66 -10.41 -0.59
C THR A 56 -11.58 -9.87 -1.66
N GLY A 57 -11.81 -10.65 -2.69
CA GLY A 57 -12.71 -10.20 -3.75
C GLY A 57 -13.22 -11.32 -4.63
N THR A 58 -14.13 -10.94 -5.51
CA THR A 58 -14.70 -11.83 -6.50
C THR A 58 -14.62 -11.18 -7.87
N VAL A 59 -14.13 -11.92 -8.85
CA VAL A 59 -14.07 -11.52 -10.25
C VAL A 59 -15.11 -12.30 -11.03
N LYS A 60 -15.98 -11.59 -11.73
CA LYS A 60 -17.06 -12.15 -12.54
C LYS A 60 -17.09 -11.48 -13.90
N ASP A 61 -17.71 -12.14 -14.85
CA ASP A 61 -18.15 -11.57 -16.11
C ASP A 61 -19.69 -11.70 -16.25
N VAL A 62 -20.20 -11.48 -17.43
CA VAL A 62 -21.65 -11.62 -17.74
C VAL A 62 -22.11 -13.09 -17.72
N LEU A 63 -21.20 -14.05 -17.80
CA LEU A 63 -21.49 -15.50 -17.80
C LEU A 63 -21.34 -16.12 -16.42
N GLY A 64 -20.57 -15.51 -15.50
CA GLY A 64 -20.33 -16.04 -14.18
C GLY A 64 -18.94 -15.72 -13.58
N PRO A 65 -18.47 -16.55 -12.66
CA PRO A 65 -17.15 -16.33 -12.05
C PRO A 65 -16.03 -16.58 -13.05
N VAL A 66 -15.03 -15.69 -13.06
CA VAL A 66 -13.83 -15.82 -13.91
C VAL A 66 -12.73 -16.54 -13.14
N ILE A 67 -12.37 -17.72 -13.62
CA ILE A 67 -11.35 -18.59 -13.03
C ILE A 67 -9.98 -18.24 -13.61
N GLY A 68 -8.96 -18.11 -12.76
CA GLY A 68 -7.59 -17.87 -13.20
C GLY A 68 -7.31 -16.43 -13.63
N ALA A 69 -8.18 -15.48 -13.33
CA ALA A 69 -7.91 -14.07 -13.54
C ALA A 69 -6.73 -13.62 -12.65
N ASN A 70 -5.81 -12.87 -13.24
CA ASN A 70 -4.68 -12.29 -12.54
C ASN A 70 -5.12 -11.07 -11.73
N VAL A 71 -4.73 -11.02 -10.47
CA VAL A 71 -4.93 -9.88 -9.58
C VAL A 71 -3.58 -9.47 -9.04
N VAL A 72 -3.10 -8.29 -9.42
CA VAL A 72 -1.75 -7.80 -9.10
C VAL A 72 -1.83 -6.43 -8.45
N GLU A 73 -1.05 -6.21 -7.40
CA GLU A 73 -0.83 -4.89 -6.82
C GLU A 73 0.04 -4.07 -7.78
N LYS A 74 -0.53 -2.99 -8.34
CA LYS A 74 0.12 -2.17 -9.36
C LYS A 74 1.47 -1.64 -8.89
N GLY A 75 2.48 -1.79 -9.74
CA GLY A 75 3.85 -1.35 -9.47
C GLY A 75 4.66 -2.32 -8.61
N THR A 76 4.13 -3.50 -8.32
CA THR A 76 4.81 -4.55 -7.56
C THR A 76 4.71 -5.90 -8.26
N THR A 77 5.43 -6.90 -7.74
CA THR A 77 5.28 -8.31 -8.16
C THR A 77 4.30 -9.09 -7.28
N ASN A 78 3.62 -8.40 -6.36
CA ASN A 78 2.69 -9.00 -5.43
C ASN A 78 1.34 -9.25 -6.13
N GLY A 79 0.95 -10.48 -6.27
CA GLY A 79 -0.27 -10.85 -6.97
C GLY A 79 -0.77 -12.24 -6.62
N THR A 80 -1.97 -12.53 -7.10
CA THR A 80 -2.64 -13.82 -6.97
C THR A 80 -3.51 -14.08 -8.19
N VAL A 81 -4.09 -15.27 -8.26
CA VAL A 81 -5.08 -15.64 -9.29
C VAL A 81 -6.40 -16.02 -8.62
N THR A 82 -7.49 -15.87 -9.36
CA THR A 82 -8.82 -16.26 -8.86
C THR A 82 -9.00 -17.79 -8.89
N ASP A 83 -9.74 -18.28 -7.91
CA ASP A 83 -10.11 -19.69 -7.78
C ASP A 83 -11.29 -20.09 -8.70
N MET A 84 -11.80 -21.32 -8.52
CA MET A 84 -12.91 -21.88 -9.31
C MET A 84 -14.23 -21.13 -9.12
N GLU A 85 -14.35 -20.33 -8.06
CA GLU A 85 -15.52 -19.50 -7.76
C GLU A 85 -15.27 -18.01 -8.09
N GLY A 86 -14.14 -17.72 -8.76
CA GLY A 86 -13.72 -16.37 -9.11
C GLY A 86 -13.28 -15.56 -7.91
N ARG A 87 -12.95 -16.17 -6.78
CA ARG A 87 -12.54 -15.49 -5.55
C ARG A 87 -11.03 -15.35 -5.49
N PHE A 88 -10.57 -14.30 -4.84
CA PHE A 88 -9.16 -14.11 -4.53
C PHE A 88 -8.96 -13.54 -3.13
N SER A 89 -7.77 -13.71 -2.60
CA SER A 89 -7.29 -13.08 -1.37
C SER A 89 -5.84 -12.66 -1.56
N LEU A 90 -5.54 -11.41 -1.21
CA LEU A 90 -4.21 -10.82 -1.40
C LEU A 90 -3.89 -9.84 -0.27
N GLN A 91 -2.66 -9.86 0.23
CA GLN A 91 -2.16 -8.86 1.17
C GLN A 91 -1.49 -7.73 0.42
N VAL A 92 -2.00 -6.52 0.58
CA VAL A 92 -1.55 -5.34 -0.16
C VAL A 92 -1.39 -4.13 0.77
N SER A 93 -0.77 -3.09 0.26
CA SER A 93 -0.73 -1.80 0.95
C SER A 93 -2.13 -1.18 1.06
N PRO A 94 -2.43 -0.43 2.12
CA PRO A 94 -3.76 0.20 2.30
C PRO A 94 -4.17 1.10 1.14
N ASP A 95 -3.19 1.75 0.50
CA ASP A 95 -3.38 2.66 -0.63
C ASP A 95 -3.11 1.98 -1.99
N ALA A 96 -3.06 0.65 -2.00
CA ALA A 96 -2.76 -0.11 -3.21
C ALA A 96 -3.82 0.08 -4.29
N ILE A 97 -3.36 -0.06 -5.52
CA ILE A 97 -4.21 -0.16 -6.70
C ILE A 97 -4.08 -1.58 -7.23
N LEU A 98 -5.19 -2.27 -7.38
CA LEU A 98 -5.22 -3.61 -7.97
C LEU A 98 -5.45 -3.49 -9.47
N THR A 99 -4.67 -4.23 -10.23
CA THR A 99 -4.92 -4.48 -11.65
C THR A 99 -5.40 -5.91 -11.81
N ILE A 100 -6.57 -6.07 -12.40
CA ILE A 100 -7.19 -7.36 -12.67
C ILE A 100 -7.17 -7.56 -14.18
N SER A 101 -6.56 -8.64 -14.63
CA SER A 101 -6.41 -8.97 -16.06
C SER A 101 -6.76 -10.43 -16.33
N TYR A 102 -7.35 -10.67 -17.47
CA TYR A 102 -7.63 -12.02 -17.96
C TYR A 102 -7.63 -12.01 -19.50
N ILE A 103 -7.20 -13.11 -20.10
CA ILE A 103 -7.13 -13.22 -21.56
C ILE A 103 -8.51 -13.04 -22.19
N GLY A 104 -8.63 -12.15 -23.18
CA GLY A 104 -9.88 -11.83 -23.86
C GLY A 104 -10.77 -10.82 -23.13
N TYR A 105 -10.25 -10.19 -22.07
CA TYR A 105 -10.98 -9.18 -21.30
C TYR A 105 -10.18 -7.89 -21.19
N VAL A 106 -10.90 -6.79 -21.00
CA VAL A 106 -10.29 -5.48 -20.73
C VAL A 106 -9.79 -5.44 -19.29
N ASP A 107 -8.54 -5.02 -19.11
CA ASP A 107 -7.94 -4.85 -17.78
C ASP A 107 -8.74 -3.87 -16.93
N GLN A 108 -9.01 -4.24 -15.69
CA GLN A 108 -9.66 -3.40 -14.71
C GLN A 108 -8.68 -2.95 -13.63
N THR A 109 -8.75 -1.66 -13.30
CA THR A 109 -7.92 -1.08 -12.24
C THR A 109 -8.80 -0.57 -11.11
N ILE A 110 -8.55 -1.03 -9.89
CA ILE A 110 -9.39 -0.74 -8.72
C ILE A 110 -8.52 -0.27 -7.57
N PRO A 111 -8.75 0.94 -7.04
CA PRO A 111 -8.11 1.41 -5.82
C PRO A 111 -8.70 0.69 -4.60
N VAL A 112 -7.82 0.22 -3.72
CA VAL A 112 -8.21 -0.46 -2.47
C VAL A 112 -8.87 0.52 -1.50
N ASN A 113 -8.26 1.70 -1.29
CA ASN A 113 -8.78 2.76 -0.42
C ASN A 113 -9.26 2.25 0.95
N GLY A 114 -8.51 1.34 1.56
CA GLY A 114 -8.85 0.76 2.85
C GLY A 114 -10.03 -0.23 2.85
N LYS A 115 -10.53 -0.61 1.67
CA LYS A 115 -11.55 -1.65 1.55
C LYS A 115 -10.94 -3.02 1.81
N SER A 116 -11.67 -3.89 2.48
CA SER A 116 -11.29 -5.29 2.69
C SER A 116 -11.95 -6.26 1.72
N VAL A 117 -13.02 -5.81 1.03
CA VAL A 117 -13.76 -6.62 0.04
C VAL A 117 -14.01 -5.82 -1.22
N VAL A 118 -13.75 -6.45 -2.38
CA VAL A 118 -14.02 -5.88 -3.70
C VAL A 118 -14.76 -6.86 -4.59
N SER A 119 -15.62 -6.34 -5.46
CA SER A 119 -16.30 -7.10 -6.51
C SER A 119 -15.96 -6.48 -7.86
N VAL A 120 -15.53 -7.31 -8.78
CA VAL A 120 -15.03 -6.91 -10.10
C VAL A 120 -15.87 -7.56 -11.17
N LEU A 121 -16.38 -6.75 -12.10
CA LEU A 121 -17.04 -7.23 -13.31
C LEU A 121 -16.13 -6.96 -14.50
N LEU A 122 -15.57 -8.02 -15.09
CA LEU A 122 -14.77 -7.92 -16.30
C LEU A 122 -15.66 -7.75 -17.52
N LYS A 123 -15.16 -7.00 -18.50
CA LYS A 123 -15.79 -6.80 -19.81
C LYS A 123 -14.94 -7.47 -20.85
N GLU A 124 -15.57 -8.19 -21.75
CA GLU A 124 -14.90 -8.79 -22.89
C GLU A 124 -14.24 -7.73 -23.77
N ASP A 125 -13.03 -8.02 -24.23
CA ASP A 125 -12.31 -7.18 -25.18
C ASP A 125 -12.57 -7.69 -26.59
N PHE A 126 -13.56 -7.14 -27.24
CA PHE A 126 -13.89 -7.48 -28.61
C PHE A 126 -12.84 -7.03 -29.63
N GLN A 127 -11.92 -6.15 -29.23
CA GLN A 127 -10.85 -5.67 -30.11
C GLN A 127 -9.69 -6.64 -30.22
N ALA A 128 -9.49 -7.50 -29.22
CA ALA A 128 -8.46 -8.52 -29.23
C ALA A 128 -8.72 -9.63 -30.28
N LEU A 129 -9.93 -9.71 -30.79
CA LEU A 129 -10.34 -10.71 -31.80
C LEU A 129 -10.35 -10.18 -33.24
N ASP A 130 -10.11 -8.88 -33.45
CA ASP A 130 -10.20 -8.24 -34.76
C ASP A 130 -8.85 -8.20 -35.50
N GLU A 131 -7.86 -8.90 -35.01
CA GLU A 131 -6.59 -9.09 -35.72
C GLU A 131 -6.58 -10.38 -36.53
N VAL A 132 -7.56 -10.53 -37.41
CA VAL A 132 -7.44 -11.47 -38.51
C VAL A 132 -6.76 -10.74 -39.66
N VAL A 133 -5.43 -10.76 -39.66
CA VAL A 133 -4.66 -10.42 -40.83
C VAL A 133 -4.78 -11.58 -41.80
N VAL A 134 -5.50 -11.35 -42.85
CA VAL A 134 -5.48 -12.24 -44.01
C VAL A 134 -4.29 -11.85 -44.89
#